data_1d3bc9352f1120d0ede7220eb73c39c5
#
_entry.id   1d3bc9352f1120d0ede7220eb73c39c5
#
_cell.length_a   1.000
_cell.length_b   1.000
_cell.length_c   1.000
_cell.angle_alpha   90.00
_cell.angle_beta   90.00
_cell.angle_gamma   90.00
#
_symmetry.space_group_name_H-M   'P 1'
#
loop_
_entity.id
_entity.type
_entity.pdbx_description
1 polymer ?
#
loop_
_entity_poly.entity_id
_entity_poly.type
_entity_poly.pdbx_seq_one_letter_code
_entity_poly.pdbx_strand_id
1 'polypeptide(L)'
;MENSMKNNDEIEIDLRQIFIVILSKIAIILLVGVIFGLAAFIGSKLLLKPVYRSQTSLYVLNKQSQGTTTLSDLQSSTQLTQDYMILVKSRTVTEKVISDLGLNTTNEKLAKQISVSTPSDSRVLEITVSNNDQYEAKRIADKVAEISADSICDIMPVSYTHLRA
;
A
#
# COMPACT_ATOMS: atom_id res chain seq x y z
N MET A 1 -63.62 19.90 47.86
CA MET A 1 -63.05 18.69 47.20
C MET A 1 -62.67 19.11 45.81
N GLU A 2 -61.42 19.48 45.68
CA GLU A 2 -60.90 20.11 44.50
C GLU A 2 -60.14 19.02 43.68
N ASN A 3 -60.69 18.71 42.52
CA ASN A 3 -60.16 17.73 41.62
C ASN A 3 -59.06 18.39 40.76
N SER A 4 -57.84 18.29 41.17
CA SER A 4 -56.67 18.68 40.39
C SER A 4 -56.53 17.74 39.20
N MET A 5 -57.01 18.16 38.04
CA MET A 5 -56.73 17.52 36.76
C MET A 5 -55.23 17.77 36.42
N LYS A 6 -54.45 16.74 36.61
CA LYS A 6 -53.07 16.68 36.16
C LYS A 6 -53.07 16.52 34.63
N ASN A 7 -52.91 17.62 33.90
CA ASN A 7 -52.67 17.58 32.46
C ASN A 7 -51.33 16.93 32.24
N ASN A 8 -51.34 15.65 31.87
CA ASN A 8 -50.20 15.01 31.27
C ASN A 8 -50.14 15.51 29.82
N ASP A 9 -49.37 16.53 29.56
CA ASP A 9 -48.97 16.90 28.21
C ASP A 9 -48.09 15.78 27.67
N GLU A 10 -48.72 14.72 27.19
CA GLU A 10 -48.06 13.72 26.35
C GLU A 10 -47.69 14.43 25.07
N ILE A 11 -46.40 14.67 24.87
CA ILE A 11 -45.87 15.21 23.63
C ILE A 11 -46.05 14.12 22.58
N GLU A 12 -47.21 14.12 21.92
CA GLU A 12 -47.41 13.29 20.74
C GLU A 12 -46.54 13.85 19.61
N ILE A 13 -45.46 13.18 19.34
CA ILE A 13 -44.56 13.52 18.23
C ILE A 13 -45.29 13.09 16.93
N ASP A 14 -45.96 14.02 16.28
CA ASP A 14 -46.62 13.78 15.01
C ASP A 14 -45.57 13.67 13.90
N LEU A 15 -45.24 12.44 13.55
CA LEU A 15 -44.30 12.10 12.47
C LEU A 15 -44.67 12.75 11.13
N ARG A 16 -45.99 12.98 10.92
CA ARG A 16 -46.47 13.63 9.71
C ARG A 16 -46.10 15.12 9.68
N GLN A 17 -46.16 15.82 10.80
CA GLN A 17 -45.72 17.22 10.90
C GLN A 17 -44.22 17.34 10.65
N ILE A 18 -43.41 16.44 11.22
CA ILE A 18 -41.97 16.40 10.96
C ILE A 18 -41.69 16.22 9.47
N PHE A 19 -42.39 15.29 8.82
CA PHE A 19 -42.23 15.03 7.39
C PHE A 19 -42.58 16.25 6.52
N ILE A 20 -43.67 16.94 6.83
CA ILE A 20 -44.09 18.16 6.11
C ILE A 20 -43.06 19.30 6.29
N VAL A 21 -42.54 19.49 7.49
CA VAL A 21 -41.49 20.49 7.76
C VAL A 21 -40.20 20.17 7.00
N ILE A 22 -39.80 18.92 6.94
CA ILE A 22 -38.62 18.47 6.15
C ILE A 22 -38.85 18.75 4.66
N LEU A 23 -40.02 18.38 4.11
CA LEU A 23 -40.36 18.67 2.70
C LEU A 23 -40.33 20.16 2.39
N SER A 24 -40.87 21.00 3.28
CA SER A 24 -40.93 22.46 3.07
C SER A 24 -39.51 23.11 3.09
N LYS A 25 -38.55 22.48 3.72
CA LYS A 25 -37.17 22.98 3.83
C LYS A 25 -36.14 22.18 2.97
N ILE A 26 -36.64 21.25 2.15
CA ILE A 26 -35.77 20.35 1.36
C ILE A 26 -34.81 21.11 0.44
N ALA A 27 -35.24 22.25 -0.11
CA ALA A 27 -34.39 23.08 -0.96
C ALA A 27 -33.17 23.63 -0.21
N ILE A 28 -33.35 24.03 1.04
CA ILE A 28 -32.25 24.55 1.89
C ILE A 28 -31.30 23.39 2.28
N ILE A 29 -31.89 22.24 2.63
CA ILE A 29 -31.11 21.05 2.98
C ILE A 29 -30.23 20.60 1.80
N LEU A 30 -30.83 20.55 0.59
CA LEU A 30 -30.09 20.21 -0.63
C LEU A 30 -28.98 21.22 -0.94
N LEU A 31 -29.27 22.52 -0.81
CA LEU A 31 -28.27 23.56 -1.07
C LEU A 31 -27.08 23.44 -0.12
N VAL A 32 -27.34 23.27 1.17
CA VAL A 32 -26.29 23.06 2.17
C VAL A 32 -25.52 21.78 1.88
N GLY A 33 -26.20 20.68 1.54
CA GLY A 33 -25.57 19.41 1.15
C GLY A 33 -24.63 19.55 -0.06
N VAL A 34 -25.06 20.28 -1.09
CA VAL A 34 -24.22 20.53 -2.28
C VAL A 34 -23.00 21.38 -1.94
N ILE A 35 -23.14 22.41 -1.12
CA ILE A 35 -21.99 23.26 -0.71
C ILE A 35 -20.97 22.42 0.06
N PHE A 36 -21.40 21.64 1.06
CA PHE A 36 -20.50 20.77 1.82
C PHE A 36 -19.89 19.66 0.96
N GLY A 37 -20.67 19.08 0.04
CA GLY A 37 -20.19 18.07 -0.91
C GLY A 37 -19.09 18.62 -1.82
N LEU A 38 -19.29 19.82 -2.37
CA LEU A 38 -18.29 20.49 -3.19
C LEU A 38 -17.02 20.84 -2.39
N ALA A 39 -17.18 21.36 -1.18
CA ALA A 39 -16.05 21.67 -0.30
C ALA A 39 -15.25 20.43 0.04
N ALA A 40 -15.90 19.32 0.39
CA ALA A 40 -15.24 18.05 0.66
C ALA A 40 -14.55 17.47 -0.59
N PHE A 41 -15.17 17.57 -1.76
CA PHE A 41 -14.61 17.11 -3.02
C PHE A 41 -13.32 17.88 -3.39
N ILE A 42 -13.36 19.21 -3.29
CA ILE A 42 -12.19 20.06 -3.56
C ILE A 42 -11.09 19.78 -2.53
N GLY A 43 -11.43 19.69 -1.24
CA GLY A 43 -10.49 19.34 -0.18
C GLY A 43 -9.83 17.99 -0.42
N SER A 44 -10.60 16.97 -0.79
CA SER A 44 -10.08 15.64 -1.12
C SER A 44 -9.09 15.66 -2.29
N LYS A 45 -9.42 16.36 -3.36
CA LYS A 45 -8.54 16.50 -4.54
C LYS A 45 -7.22 17.22 -4.24
N LEU A 46 -7.25 18.21 -3.36
CA LEU A 46 -6.08 19.01 -3.02
C LEU A 46 -5.17 18.34 -1.98
N LEU A 47 -5.76 17.60 -1.02
CA LEU A 47 -5.00 16.98 0.07
C LEU A 47 -4.49 15.57 -0.28
N LEU A 48 -5.23 14.81 -1.09
CA LEU A 48 -4.87 13.42 -1.41
C LEU A 48 -4.01 13.39 -2.67
N LYS A 49 -2.72 13.14 -2.50
CA LYS A 49 -1.82 12.87 -3.62
C LYS A 49 -2.00 11.42 -4.07
N PRO A 50 -2.19 11.15 -5.37
CA PRO A 50 -2.25 9.78 -5.86
C PRO A 50 -0.92 9.07 -5.57
N VAL A 51 -1.01 7.82 -5.14
CA VAL A 51 0.16 6.95 -4.93
C VAL A 51 0.08 5.81 -5.93
N TYR A 52 1.04 5.77 -6.82
CA TYR A 52 1.18 4.70 -7.81
C TYR A 52 2.08 3.59 -7.24
N ARG A 53 1.75 2.35 -7.59
CA ARG A 53 2.52 1.17 -7.20
C ARG A 53 3.02 0.48 -8.44
N SER A 54 4.31 0.23 -8.49
CA SER A 54 4.93 -0.62 -9.51
C SER A 54 5.45 -1.88 -8.84
N GLN A 55 5.16 -3.03 -9.44
CA GLN A 55 5.57 -4.33 -8.92
C GLN A 55 6.47 -5.00 -9.93
N THR A 56 7.56 -5.58 -9.44
CA THR A 56 8.47 -6.44 -10.20
C THR A 56 8.74 -7.70 -9.41
N SER A 57 9.03 -8.82 -10.10
CA SER A 57 9.25 -10.11 -9.45
C SER A 57 10.65 -10.60 -9.75
N LEU A 58 11.33 -11.08 -8.70
CA LEU A 58 12.65 -11.68 -8.78
C LEU A 58 12.56 -13.16 -8.37
N TYR A 59 12.94 -14.06 -9.26
CA TYR A 59 12.95 -15.48 -8.96
C TYR A 59 14.34 -15.91 -8.48
N VAL A 60 14.44 -16.46 -7.28
CA VAL A 60 15.69 -16.89 -6.66
C VAL A 60 15.88 -18.39 -6.84
N LEU A 61 16.89 -18.79 -7.62
CA LEU A 61 17.30 -20.19 -7.83
C LEU A 61 18.52 -20.50 -6.99
N ASN A 62 18.40 -21.47 -6.08
CA ASN A 62 19.55 -22.00 -5.37
C ASN A 62 20.19 -23.12 -6.21
N LYS A 63 21.43 -22.94 -6.66
CA LYS A 63 22.18 -23.96 -7.43
C LYS A 63 22.51 -25.23 -6.65
N GLN A 64 22.35 -25.23 -5.35
CA GLN A 64 22.75 -26.33 -4.47
C GLN A 64 21.78 -27.50 -4.46
N SER A 65 20.61 -27.38 -5.13
CA SER A 65 19.58 -28.44 -5.18
C SER A 65 19.70 -29.36 -6.38
N GLN A 66 20.92 -29.79 -6.74
CA GLN A 66 21.11 -30.87 -7.73
C GLN A 66 21.08 -32.29 -7.09
N GLY A 67 20.32 -32.50 -6.04
CA GLY A 67 20.10 -33.80 -5.43
C GLY A 67 18.92 -33.78 -4.49
N THR A 68 18.03 -34.74 -4.68
CA THR A 68 16.87 -35.11 -3.83
C THR A 68 16.41 -34.05 -2.81
N THR A 69 15.30 -33.40 -3.14
CA THR A 69 14.60 -32.44 -2.25
C THR A 69 14.14 -33.15 -0.97
N THR A 70 14.79 -32.86 0.14
CA THR A 70 14.37 -33.26 1.48
C THR A 70 13.50 -32.18 2.11
N LEU A 71 12.61 -32.55 3.04
CA LEU A 71 11.76 -31.61 3.81
C LEU A 71 12.61 -30.54 4.55
N SER A 72 13.85 -30.86 4.90
CA SER A 72 14.83 -29.93 5.47
C SER A 72 15.24 -28.81 4.52
N ASP A 73 15.27 -29.05 3.21
CA ASP A 73 15.62 -28.07 2.19
C ASP A 73 14.47 -27.07 1.96
N LEU A 74 13.24 -27.47 2.20
CA LEU A 74 12.07 -26.57 2.12
C LEU A 74 12.06 -25.57 3.28
N GLN A 75 12.37 -25.98 4.49
CA GLN A 75 12.47 -25.06 5.64
C GLN A 75 13.63 -24.09 5.51
N SER A 76 14.78 -24.56 5.03
CA SER A 76 15.95 -23.71 4.79
C SER A 76 15.70 -22.67 3.70
N SER A 77 14.93 -23.00 2.65
CA SER A 77 14.63 -22.06 1.58
C SER A 77 13.69 -20.94 2.00
N THR A 78 12.77 -21.18 2.93
CA THR A 78 11.90 -20.11 3.46
C THR A 78 12.67 -19.10 4.29
N GLN A 79 13.66 -19.56 5.05
CA GLN A 79 14.51 -18.69 5.86
C GLN A 79 15.44 -17.83 5.00
N LEU A 80 16.02 -18.39 3.95
CA LEU A 80 16.82 -17.66 2.97
C LEU A 80 16.01 -16.55 2.26
N THR A 81 14.72 -16.79 1.99
CA THR A 81 13.87 -15.79 1.37
C THR A 81 13.64 -14.57 2.26
N GLN A 82 13.55 -14.77 3.58
CA GLN A 82 13.46 -13.65 4.53
C GLN A 82 14.75 -12.82 4.56
N ASP A 83 15.91 -13.46 4.48
CA ASP A 83 17.20 -12.77 4.43
C ASP A 83 17.31 -11.91 3.15
N TYR A 84 16.82 -12.41 2.01
CA TYR A 84 16.76 -11.64 0.77
C TYR A 84 15.81 -10.44 0.86
N MET A 85 14.67 -10.56 1.55
CA MET A 85 13.75 -9.42 1.76
C MET A 85 14.43 -8.29 2.56
N ILE A 86 15.28 -8.63 3.52
CA ILE A 86 16.07 -7.66 4.29
C ILE A 86 17.14 -7.03 3.39
N LEU A 87 17.83 -7.85 2.58
CA LEU A 87 18.87 -7.40 1.68
C LEU A 87 18.37 -6.38 0.65
N VAL A 88 17.21 -6.62 0.05
CA VAL A 88 16.57 -5.71 -0.93
C VAL A 88 16.32 -4.32 -0.32
N LYS A 89 15.99 -4.24 0.97
CA LYS A 89 15.77 -2.98 1.69
C LYS A 89 17.04 -2.42 2.34
N SER A 90 18.18 -3.08 2.16
CA SER A 90 19.43 -2.69 2.79
C SER A 90 19.88 -1.31 2.32
N ARG A 91 20.71 -0.67 3.14
CA ARG A 91 21.32 0.62 2.81
C ARG A 91 22.15 0.54 1.54
N THR A 92 22.88 -0.55 1.35
CA THR A 92 23.74 -0.79 0.18
C THR A 92 22.95 -0.75 -1.12
N VAL A 93 21.79 -1.41 -1.17
CA VAL A 93 20.91 -1.44 -2.34
C VAL A 93 20.29 -0.06 -2.55
N THR A 94 19.72 0.55 -1.50
CA THR A 94 19.04 1.85 -1.63
C THR A 94 20.01 2.99 -2.01
N GLU A 95 21.24 3.01 -1.51
CA GLU A 95 22.28 3.97 -1.91
C GLU A 95 22.65 3.85 -3.39
N LYS A 96 22.85 2.63 -3.86
CA LYS A 96 23.13 2.39 -5.29
C LYS A 96 21.99 2.85 -6.17
N VAL A 97 20.72 2.52 -5.80
CA VAL A 97 19.54 2.97 -6.55
C VAL A 97 19.44 4.48 -6.59
N ILE A 98 19.66 5.17 -5.47
CA ILE A 98 19.63 6.64 -5.39
C ILE A 98 20.70 7.25 -6.29
N SER A 99 21.91 6.72 -6.23
CA SER A 99 23.06 7.17 -7.04
C SER A 99 22.82 6.96 -8.54
N ASP A 100 22.39 5.76 -8.93
CA ASP A 100 22.22 5.39 -10.34
C ASP A 100 21.07 6.13 -11.02
N LEU A 101 20.00 6.38 -10.29
CA LEU A 101 18.83 7.10 -10.80
C LEU A 101 18.88 8.62 -10.56
N GLY A 102 19.87 9.11 -9.77
CA GLY A 102 19.99 10.52 -9.42
C GLY A 102 18.79 11.01 -8.58
N LEU A 103 18.27 10.19 -7.67
CA LEU A 103 17.07 10.54 -6.90
C LEU A 103 17.40 11.54 -5.80
N ASN A 104 16.57 12.56 -5.66
CA ASN A 104 16.67 13.53 -4.56
C ASN A 104 15.90 13.02 -3.33
N THR A 105 16.33 11.91 -2.75
CA THR A 105 15.70 11.28 -1.58
C THR A 105 16.76 10.69 -0.65
N THR A 106 16.35 10.33 0.58
CA THR A 106 17.23 9.63 1.53
C THR A 106 17.01 8.12 1.50
N ASN A 107 18.01 7.35 1.94
CA ASN A 107 17.93 5.89 2.01
C ASN A 107 16.71 5.41 2.79
N GLU A 108 16.41 6.06 3.93
CA GLU A 108 15.30 5.70 4.80
C GLU A 108 13.94 5.96 4.14
N LYS A 109 13.84 7.06 3.36
CA LYS A 109 12.61 7.39 2.61
C LYS A 109 12.40 6.39 1.49
N LEU A 110 13.45 6.07 0.73
CA LEU A 110 13.37 5.08 -0.33
C LEU A 110 13.03 3.70 0.22
N ALA A 111 13.67 3.26 1.31
CA ALA A 111 13.38 1.98 1.96
C ALA A 111 11.92 1.85 2.44
N LYS A 112 11.29 2.97 2.85
CA LYS A 112 9.85 2.99 3.20
C LYS A 112 8.93 2.91 1.98
N GLN A 113 9.38 3.36 0.82
CA GLN A 113 8.64 3.25 -0.43
C GLN A 113 8.70 1.84 -1.03
N ILE A 114 9.71 1.05 -0.65
CA ILE A 114 9.92 -0.32 -1.11
C ILE A 114 9.22 -1.29 -0.15
N SER A 115 8.32 -2.11 -0.67
CA SER A 115 7.74 -3.26 0.02
C SER A 115 8.20 -4.53 -0.68
N VAL A 116 8.64 -5.50 0.11
CA VAL A 116 9.05 -6.81 -0.41
C VAL A 116 8.17 -7.86 0.23
N SER A 117 7.64 -8.75 -0.57
CA SER A 117 6.78 -9.86 -0.15
C SER A 117 7.10 -11.12 -0.93
N THR A 118 6.67 -12.24 -0.39
CA THR A 118 6.79 -13.56 -1.01
C THR A 118 5.40 -14.16 -1.09
N PRO A 119 4.84 -14.43 -2.28
CA PRO A 119 3.55 -15.10 -2.37
C PRO A 119 3.68 -16.53 -1.88
N SER A 120 2.84 -16.91 -0.91
CA SER A 120 2.58 -18.30 -0.45
C SER A 120 3.77 -19.25 -0.54
N ASP A 121 4.78 -19.08 0.31
CA ASP A 121 5.95 -19.98 0.42
C ASP A 121 6.70 -20.24 -0.91
N SER A 122 6.59 -19.33 -1.85
CA SER A 122 7.26 -19.42 -3.14
C SER A 122 8.72 -18.89 -3.06
N ARG A 123 9.51 -19.23 -4.08
CA ARG A 123 10.87 -18.68 -4.26
C ARG A 123 10.86 -17.37 -5.06
N VAL A 124 9.71 -16.74 -5.16
CA VAL A 124 9.52 -15.48 -5.86
C VAL A 124 9.50 -14.35 -4.85
N LEU A 125 10.38 -13.39 -5.02
CA LEU A 125 10.37 -12.12 -4.30
C LEU A 125 9.57 -11.11 -5.14
N GLU A 126 8.50 -10.60 -4.60
CA GLU A 126 7.74 -9.50 -5.18
C GLU A 126 8.21 -8.18 -4.55
N ILE A 127 8.79 -7.33 -5.37
CA ILE A 127 9.25 -6.01 -4.99
C ILE A 127 8.22 -5.00 -5.48
N THR A 128 7.56 -4.33 -4.56
CA THR A 128 6.58 -3.27 -4.84
C THR A 128 7.14 -1.93 -4.41
N VAL A 129 7.16 -0.97 -5.34
CA VAL A 129 7.58 0.41 -5.06
C VAL A 129 6.38 1.33 -5.15
N SER A 130 6.19 2.17 -4.13
CA SER A 130 5.13 3.18 -4.05
C SER A 130 5.71 4.57 -4.24
N ASN A 131 5.25 5.31 -5.27
CA ASN A 131 5.68 6.69 -5.53
C ASN A 131 4.49 7.53 -6.02
N ASN A 132 4.61 8.85 -5.93
CA ASN A 132 3.61 9.78 -6.46
C ASN A 132 3.66 9.90 -8.00
N ASP A 133 4.75 9.49 -8.63
CA ASP A 133 4.93 9.41 -10.08
C ASP A 133 5.02 7.95 -10.53
N GLN A 134 4.19 7.58 -11.50
CA GLN A 134 4.13 6.21 -12.04
C GLN A 134 5.40 5.80 -12.78
N TYR A 135 6.04 6.74 -13.48
CA TYR A 135 7.28 6.46 -14.22
C TYR A 135 8.46 6.29 -13.26
N GLU A 136 8.54 7.13 -12.23
CA GLU A 136 9.54 6.97 -11.18
C GLU A 136 9.32 5.67 -10.41
N ALA A 137 8.08 5.32 -10.05
CA ALA A 137 7.78 4.06 -9.37
C ALA A 137 8.29 2.86 -10.16
N LYS A 138 8.08 2.86 -11.48
CA LYS A 138 8.56 1.80 -12.37
C LYS A 138 10.10 1.76 -12.44
N ARG A 139 10.74 2.90 -12.71
CA ARG A 139 12.20 2.99 -12.81
C ARG A 139 12.89 2.54 -11.52
N ILE A 140 12.33 2.93 -10.38
CA ILE A 140 12.87 2.53 -9.07
C ILE A 140 12.67 1.02 -8.88
N ALA A 141 11.48 0.47 -9.18
CA ALA A 141 11.22 -0.96 -9.02
C ALA A 141 12.15 -1.82 -9.87
N ASP A 142 12.33 -1.47 -11.14
CA ASP A 142 13.22 -2.18 -12.06
C ASP A 142 14.68 -2.10 -11.59
N LYS A 143 15.13 -0.91 -11.14
CA LYS A 143 16.51 -0.72 -10.66
C LYS A 143 16.78 -1.41 -9.32
N VAL A 144 15.81 -1.40 -8.41
CA VAL A 144 15.91 -2.15 -7.14
C VAL A 144 16.03 -3.64 -7.42
N ALA A 145 15.25 -4.19 -8.36
CA ALA A 145 15.34 -5.60 -8.72
C ALA A 145 16.70 -5.95 -9.34
N GLU A 146 17.22 -5.12 -10.25
CA GLU A 146 18.53 -5.29 -10.87
C GLU A 146 19.65 -5.31 -9.83
N ILE A 147 19.76 -4.25 -9.00
CA ILE A 147 20.82 -4.14 -7.99
C ILE A 147 20.67 -5.21 -6.90
N SER A 148 19.45 -5.58 -6.54
CA SER A 148 19.22 -6.64 -5.57
C SER A 148 19.65 -8.00 -6.11
N ALA A 149 19.39 -8.29 -7.38
CA ALA A 149 19.83 -9.50 -8.03
C ALA A 149 21.36 -9.60 -8.04
N ASP A 150 22.04 -8.52 -8.41
CA ASP A 150 23.51 -8.46 -8.40
C ASP A 150 24.06 -8.66 -6.98
N SER A 151 23.47 -7.97 -5.99
CA SER A 151 23.89 -8.08 -4.59
C SER A 151 23.69 -9.49 -4.00
N ILE A 152 22.60 -10.17 -4.39
CA ILE A 152 22.36 -11.57 -4.00
C ILE A 152 23.40 -12.49 -4.62
N CYS A 153 23.77 -12.27 -5.88
CA CYS A 153 24.81 -13.07 -6.55
C CYS A 153 26.20 -12.86 -5.98
N ASP A 154 26.54 -11.65 -5.56
CA ASP A 154 27.82 -11.32 -4.96
C ASP A 154 28.01 -11.96 -3.57
N ILE A 155 26.93 -12.07 -2.80
CA ILE A 155 26.96 -12.61 -1.42
C ILE A 155 26.82 -14.13 -1.42
N MET A 156 26.02 -14.68 -2.34
CA MET A 156 25.77 -16.12 -2.45
C MET A 156 25.91 -16.55 -3.91
N PRO A 157 26.56 -17.70 -4.20
CA PRO A 157 26.70 -18.21 -5.57
C PRO A 157 25.37 -18.76 -6.08
N VAL A 158 24.40 -17.88 -6.35
CA VAL A 158 23.06 -18.20 -6.88
C VAL A 158 22.93 -17.77 -8.33
N SER A 159 22.13 -18.48 -9.10
CA SER A 159 21.72 -18.08 -10.45
C SER A 159 20.28 -17.54 -10.41
N TYR A 160 20.03 -16.39 -11.04
CA TYR A 160 18.69 -15.79 -11.12
C TYR A 160 18.24 -15.61 -12.58
N THR A 161 16.94 -15.59 -12.77
CA THR A 161 16.31 -15.20 -14.05
C THR A 161 15.41 -14.01 -13.79
N HIS A 162 15.68 -12.89 -14.45
CA HIS A 162 14.87 -11.68 -14.35
C HIS A 162 13.65 -11.81 -15.28
N LEU A 163 12.48 -11.85 -14.70
CA LEU A 163 11.22 -11.78 -15.45
C LEU A 163 10.77 -10.31 -15.51
N ARG A 164 10.96 -9.70 -16.67
CA ARG A 164 10.51 -8.35 -16.95
C ARG A 164 8.99 -8.35 -17.16
N ALA A 165 8.28 -7.57 -16.38
CA ALA A 165 6.84 -7.33 -16.59
C ALA A 165 6.60 -6.28 -17.67
#